data_a05769d6d4bd6405f4982425d651b071
#
_entry.id   a05769d6d4bd6405f4982425d651b071
#
_cell.length_a   1.000
_cell.length_b   1.000
_cell.length_c   1.000
_cell.angle_alpha   90.00
_cell.angle_beta   90.00
_cell.angle_gamma   90.00
#
_symmetry.space_group_name_H-M   'P 1'
#
loop_
_entity.id
_entity.type
_entity.pdbx_description
1 polymer ?
#
loop_
_entity_poly.entity_id
_entity_poly.type
_entity_poly.pdbx_seq_one_letter_code
_entity_poly.pdbx_strand_id
1 'polypeptide(L)'
;MLMIFRALTAICGIALCMLAACSDYNKVLKTSDYGLKYEVAKQCYAEGEYNRASVLLREVIAMLKGTEDGEASLFLLGMSSYKAENYDAAAEVFKKYYESYPRGIYAEEAHFYSGLSFYHNTPEPKLDQTATYQALTEFQNFLEEYPNSSYNEEAQRLIFDLQDKLVEKEYLNAKMYYDLGAYFGNCTNGGSNYQACIVTAQNAISDYPFSSRREDFAILILKAKFDLAAQSVQEKQEERYHNAIDEYYGFCNEYPESKFMPQAKAMYEKAKRYVEN
;
A
#
# COMPACT_ATOMS: atom_id res chain seq x y z
N MET A 1 53.59 2.69 -9.79
CA MET A 1 53.33 3.78 -10.73
C MET A 1 52.59 3.32 -12.00
N LEU A 2 52.97 2.22 -12.65
CA LEU A 2 52.32 1.70 -13.87
C LEU A 2 50.85 1.26 -13.67
N MET A 3 50.48 0.72 -12.50
CA MET A 3 49.08 0.31 -12.15
C MET A 3 48.13 1.52 -11.99
N ILE A 4 48.60 2.60 -11.41
CA ILE A 4 47.80 3.83 -11.22
C ILE A 4 47.55 4.51 -12.59
N PHE A 5 48.52 4.48 -13.49
CA PHE A 5 48.37 5.04 -14.85
C PHE A 5 47.37 4.23 -15.68
N ARG A 6 47.37 2.89 -15.57
CA ARG A 6 46.37 2.02 -16.23
C ARG A 6 44.98 2.20 -15.68
N ALA A 7 44.81 2.41 -14.37
CA ALA A 7 43.51 2.70 -13.76
C ALA A 7 43.01 4.09 -14.20
N LEU A 8 43.87 5.10 -14.25
CA LEU A 8 43.51 6.45 -14.72
C LEU A 8 43.08 6.47 -16.20
N THR A 9 43.78 5.74 -17.06
CA THR A 9 43.41 5.64 -18.48
C THR A 9 42.12 4.87 -18.70
N ALA A 10 41.84 3.85 -17.91
CA ALA A 10 40.56 3.13 -17.96
C ALA A 10 39.40 4.03 -17.50
N ILE A 11 39.56 4.80 -16.41
CA ILE A 11 38.56 5.75 -15.90
C ILE A 11 38.32 6.89 -16.90
N CYS A 12 39.36 7.44 -17.51
CA CYS A 12 39.24 8.45 -18.59
C CYS A 12 38.54 7.89 -19.84
N GLY A 13 38.82 6.63 -20.21
CA GLY A 13 38.15 5.96 -21.34
C GLY A 13 36.67 5.79 -21.11
N ILE A 14 36.25 5.35 -19.91
CA ILE A 14 34.84 5.20 -19.53
C ILE A 14 34.12 6.55 -19.48
N ALA A 15 34.77 7.58 -18.93
CA ALA A 15 34.24 8.94 -18.88
C ALA A 15 34.05 9.55 -20.28
N LEU A 16 34.96 9.28 -21.22
CA LEU A 16 34.87 9.76 -22.63
C LEU A 16 33.71 9.07 -23.38
N CYS A 17 33.49 7.78 -23.13
CA CYS A 17 32.36 7.04 -23.72
C CYS A 17 31.00 7.56 -23.21
N MET A 18 30.91 7.92 -21.93
CA MET A 18 29.67 8.50 -21.36
C MET A 18 29.35 9.89 -21.93
N LEU A 19 30.37 10.71 -22.22
CA LEU A 19 30.21 12.03 -22.84
C LEU A 19 29.77 11.96 -24.31
N ALA A 20 30.21 10.95 -25.06
CA ALA A 20 29.78 10.72 -26.43
C ALA A 20 28.32 10.26 -26.51
N ALA A 21 27.90 9.34 -25.66
CA ALA A 21 26.53 8.86 -25.56
C ALA A 21 25.54 9.99 -25.21
N CYS A 22 25.92 10.93 -24.33
CA CYS A 22 25.10 12.12 -24.01
C CYS A 22 24.92 13.07 -25.20
N SER A 23 25.93 13.22 -26.05
CA SER A 23 25.86 14.09 -27.25
C SER A 23 24.87 13.56 -28.27
N ASP A 24 24.85 12.24 -28.50
CA ASP A 24 24.00 11.63 -29.52
C ASP A 24 22.52 11.55 -29.04
N TYR A 25 22.26 11.27 -27.78
CA TYR A 25 20.90 11.35 -27.20
C TYR A 25 20.27 12.74 -27.37
N ASN A 26 21.03 13.81 -27.10
CA ASN A 26 20.53 15.18 -27.24
C ASN A 26 20.24 15.57 -28.70
N LYS A 27 20.92 14.99 -29.68
CA LYS A 27 20.61 15.16 -31.11
C LYS A 27 19.29 14.45 -31.45
N VAL A 28 19.14 13.19 -30.96
CA VAL A 28 17.92 12.41 -31.17
C VAL A 28 16.70 13.07 -30.54
N LEU A 29 16.83 13.63 -29.35
CA LEU A 29 15.74 14.33 -28.66
C LEU A 29 15.19 15.51 -29.51
N LYS A 30 16.05 16.19 -30.28
CA LYS A 30 15.70 17.35 -31.11
C LYS A 30 15.23 16.99 -32.53
N THR A 31 15.42 15.74 -32.98
CA THR A 31 14.96 15.33 -34.32
C THR A 31 13.45 15.16 -34.37
N SER A 32 12.88 15.25 -35.58
CA SER A 32 11.49 14.90 -35.87
C SER A 32 11.34 13.47 -36.40
N ASP A 33 12.42 12.69 -36.41
CA ASP A 33 12.39 11.28 -36.81
C ASP A 33 11.94 10.40 -35.62
N TYR A 34 10.65 10.07 -35.61
CA TYR A 34 10.03 9.28 -34.53
C TYR A 34 10.44 7.81 -34.59
N GLY A 35 10.79 7.27 -35.77
CA GLY A 35 11.33 5.93 -35.90
C GLY A 35 12.69 5.83 -35.23
N LEU A 36 13.58 6.80 -35.50
CA LEU A 36 14.88 6.88 -34.84
C LEU A 36 14.73 7.06 -33.32
N LYS A 37 13.79 7.91 -32.86
CA LYS A 37 13.51 8.07 -31.44
C LYS A 37 13.09 6.76 -30.78
N TYR A 38 12.28 5.97 -31.46
CA TYR A 38 11.82 4.68 -30.93
C TYR A 38 12.97 3.68 -30.80
N GLU A 39 13.83 3.57 -31.85
CA GLU A 39 15.00 2.69 -31.80
C GLU A 39 15.96 3.07 -30.66
N VAL A 40 16.25 4.37 -30.52
CA VAL A 40 17.12 4.87 -29.43
C VAL A 40 16.46 4.68 -28.05
N ALA A 41 15.14 4.81 -27.97
CA ALA A 41 14.44 4.53 -26.71
C ALA A 41 14.55 3.05 -26.31
N LYS A 42 14.44 2.11 -27.24
CA LYS A 42 14.68 0.68 -27.01
C LYS A 42 16.11 0.42 -26.54
N GLN A 43 17.07 1.08 -27.15
CA GLN A 43 18.46 0.98 -26.73
C GLN A 43 18.67 1.52 -25.32
N CYS A 44 18.18 2.73 -25.00
CA CYS A 44 18.22 3.30 -23.65
C CYS A 44 17.60 2.36 -22.61
N TYR A 45 16.47 1.73 -22.94
CA TYR A 45 15.83 0.75 -22.06
C TYR A 45 16.73 -0.47 -21.80
N ALA A 46 17.35 -1.02 -22.86
CA ALA A 46 18.25 -2.17 -22.77
C ALA A 46 19.53 -1.85 -21.96
N GLU A 47 19.99 -0.60 -22.00
CA GLU A 47 21.15 -0.10 -21.26
C GLU A 47 20.82 0.29 -19.80
N GLY A 48 19.53 0.20 -19.40
CA GLY A 48 19.08 0.58 -18.05
C GLY A 48 18.84 2.09 -17.87
N GLU A 49 18.93 2.87 -18.94
CA GLU A 49 18.69 4.32 -18.93
C GLU A 49 17.17 4.64 -19.01
N TYR A 50 16.39 4.09 -18.09
CA TYR A 50 14.92 4.09 -18.12
C TYR A 50 14.29 5.48 -18.20
N ASN A 51 14.88 6.47 -17.52
CA ASN A 51 14.41 7.86 -17.59
C ASN A 51 14.54 8.43 -19.00
N ARG A 52 15.66 8.17 -19.70
CA ARG A 52 15.87 8.60 -21.07
C ARG A 52 14.91 7.90 -22.03
N ALA A 53 14.74 6.58 -21.87
CA ALA A 53 13.79 5.81 -22.64
C ALA A 53 12.37 6.39 -22.50
N SER A 54 11.92 6.66 -21.27
CA SER A 54 10.57 7.19 -21.02
C SER A 54 10.34 8.55 -21.65
N VAL A 55 11.34 9.44 -21.67
CA VAL A 55 11.24 10.76 -22.32
C VAL A 55 11.03 10.63 -23.82
N LEU A 56 11.82 9.80 -24.50
CA LEU A 56 11.70 9.57 -25.94
C LEU A 56 10.35 8.90 -26.27
N LEU A 57 9.95 7.87 -25.51
CA LEU A 57 8.72 7.12 -25.74
C LEU A 57 7.47 7.99 -25.59
N ARG A 58 7.44 8.95 -24.68
CA ARG A 58 6.31 9.90 -24.54
C ARG A 58 6.06 10.71 -25.83
N GLU A 59 7.11 11.04 -26.56
CA GLU A 59 6.97 11.74 -27.84
C GLU A 59 6.54 10.80 -28.96
N VAL A 60 7.00 9.55 -28.93
CA VAL A 60 6.79 8.54 -29.97
C VAL A 60 5.37 7.98 -29.98
N ILE A 61 4.78 7.70 -28.81
CA ILE A 61 3.49 6.99 -28.69
C ILE A 61 2.33 7.68 -29.42
N ALA A 62 2.33 9.02 -29.49
CA ALA A 62 1.29 9.77 -30.18
C ALA A 62 1.35 9.59 -31.70
N MET A 63 2.56 9.42 -32.23
CA MET A 63 2.81 9.31 -33.67
C MET A 63 2.69 7.87 -34.17
N LEU A 64 2.99 6.89 -33.33
CA LEU A 64 2.89 5.47 -33.67
C LEU A 64 1.53 4.85 -33.35
N LYS A 65 0.56 5.65 -32.87
CA LYS A 65 -0.78 5.17 -32.51
C LYS A 65 -1.43 4.45 -33.71
N GLY A 66 -1.88 3.21 -33.49
CA GLY A 66 -2.52 2.39 -34.51
C GLY A 66 -1.55 1.56 -35.37
N THR A 67 -0.27 1.60 -35.08
CA THR A 67 0.74 0.70 -35.66
C THR A 67 1.11 -0.39 -34.66
N GLU A 68 1.78 -1.47 -35.12
CA GLU A 68 2.33 -2.50 -34.24
C GLU A 68 3.35 -1.93 -33.25
N ASP A 69 4.18 -0.99 -33.69
CA ASP A 69 5.11 -0.28 -32.82
C ASP A 69 4.42 0.62 -31.79
N GLY A 70 3.18 1.08 -32.09
CA GLY A 70 2.41 1.90 -31.15
C GLY A 70 2.00 1.15 -29.89
N GLU A 71 1.58 -0.11 -30.04
CA GLU A 71 1.27 -0.98 -28.91
C GLU A 71 2.53 -1.26 -28.07
N ALA A 72 3.60 -1.73 -28.73
CA ALA A 72 4.85 -2.08 -28.07
C ALA A 72 5.51 -0.84 -27.41
N SER A 73 5.45 0.34 -28.04
CA SER A 73 6.01 1.56 -27.47
C SER A 73 5.27 2.02 -26.21
N LEU A 74 3.95 1.85 -26.15
CA LEU A 74 3.16 2.21 -24.97
C LEU A 74 3.49 1.27 -23.79
N PHE A 75 3.59 -0.04 -24.03
CA PHE A 75 4.02 -0.98 -22.99
C PHE A 75 5.45 -0.68 -22.50
N LEU A 76 6.37 -0.44 -23.44
CA LEU A 76 7.77 -0.11 -23.13
C LEU A 76 7.88 1.20 -22.32
N LEU A 77 6.98 2.19 -22.57
CA LEU A 77 6.89 3.40 -21.75
C LEU A 77 6.48 3.09 -20.30
N GLY A 78 5.47 2.22 -20.14
CA GLY A 78 5.06 1.74 -18.81
C GLY A 78 6.22 1.08 -18.07
N MET A 79 6.89 0.14 -18.73
CA MET A 79 8.05 -0.56 -18.17
C MET A 79 9.22 0.37 -17.86
N SER A 80 9.49 1.35 -18.75
CA SER A 80 10.53 2.36 -18.49
C SER A 80 10.22 3.21 -17.27
N SER A 81 8.96 3.64 -17.13
CA SER A 81 8.51 4.42 -15.98
C SER A 81 8.60 3.60 -14.69
N TYR A 82 8.16 2.33 -14.73
CA TYR A 82 8.23 1.40 -13.60
C TYR A 82 9.66 1.13 -13.14
N LYS A 83 10.56 0.81 -14.08
CA LYS A 83 11.99 0.56 -13.79
C LYS A 83 12.72 1.82 -13.32
N ALA A 84 12.25 3.01 -13.70
CA ALA A 84 12.71 4.30 -13.19
C ALA A 84 12.10 4.67 -11.83
N GLU A 85 11.32 3.76 -11.21
CA GLU A 85 10.60 3.96 -9.94
C GLU A 85 9.60 5.13 -9.98
N ASN A 86 9.20 5.55 -11.17
CA ASN A 86 8.12 6.53 -11.36
C ASN A 86 6.78 5.80 -11.45
N TYR A 87 6.34 5.29 -10.30
CA TYR A 87 5.21 4.38 -10.21
C TYR A 87 3.87 5.04 -10.57
N ASP A 88 3.67 6.33 -10.25
CA ASP A 88 2.47 7.07 -10.65
C ASP A 88 2.31 7.08 -12.17
N ALA A 89 3.38 7.50 -12.87
CA ALA A 89 3.37 7.52 -14.33
C ALA A 89 3.28 6.11 -14.93
N ALA A 90 3.89 5.11 -14.30
CA ALA A 90 3.81 3.71 -14.74
C ALA A 90 2.38 3.19 -14.65
N ALA A 91 1.69 3.38 -13.52
CA ALA A 91 0.30 2.97 -13.32
C ALA A 91 -0.63 3.55 -14.38
N GLU A 92 -0.54 4.87 -14.63
CA GLU A 92 -1.34 5.55 -15.65
C GLU A 92 -1.08 5.01 -17.07
N VAL A 93 0.19 4.76 -17.41
CA VAL A 93 0.58 4.25 -18.74
C VAL A 93 0.11 2.82 -18.94
N PHE A 94 0.27 1.94 -17.94
CA PHE A 94 -0.19 0.56 -18.01
C PHE A 94 -1.72 0.48 -18.09
N LYS A 95 -2.41 1.31 -17.29
CA LYS A 95 -3.87 1.43 -17.37
C LYS A 95 -4.31 1.82 -18.78
N LYS A 96 -3.70 2.87 -19.32
CA LYS A 96 -3.95 3.29 -20.71
C LYS A 96 -3.67 2.19 -21.73
N TYR A 97 -2.66 1.33 -21.47
CA TYR A 97 -2.35 0.22 -22.37
C TYR A 97 -3.50 -0.79 -22.43
N TYR A 98 -3.91 -1.40 -21.30
CA TYR A 98 -4.92 -2.43 -21.32
C TYR A 98 -6.33 -1.90 -21.69
N GLU A 99 -6.62 -0.63 -21.40
CA GLU A 99 -7.84 0.03 -21.88
C GLU A 99 -7.83 0.26 -23.40
N SER A 100 -6.68 0.61 -24.00
CA SER A 100 -6.55 0.88 -25.44
C SER A 100 -6.37 -0.41 -26.26
N TYR A 101 -5.73 -1.39 -25.69
CA TYR A 101 -5.39 -2.68 -26.33
C TYR A 101 -5.82 -3.87 -25.47
N PRO A 102 -7.15 -4.06 -25.22
CA PRO A 102 -7.64 -5.10 -24.29
C PRO A 102 -7.35 -6.54 -24.77
N ARG A 103 -6.98 -6.71 -26.04
CA ARG A 103 -6.53 -7.97 -26.63
C ARG A 103 -5.07 -7.93 -27.08
N GLY A 104 -4.35 -6.93 -26.64
CA GLY A 104 -2.92 -6.76 -26.91
C GLY A 104 -2.10 -7.86 -26.25
N ILE A 105 -0.95 -8.14 -26.82
CA ILE A 105 -0.06 -9.23 -26.32
C ILE A 105 0.44 -8.99 -24.91
N TYR A 106 0.46 -7.73 -24.44
CA TYR A 106 0.88 -7.33 -23.10
C TYR A 106 -0.29 -6.89 -22.20
N ALA A 107 -1.57 -7.13 -22.59
CA ALA A 107 -2.72 -6.63 -21.84
C ALA A 107 -2.75 -7.17 -20.40
N GLU A 108 -2.56 -8.48 -20.24
CA GLU A 108 -2.47 -9.15 -18.95
C GLU A 108 -1.31 -8.61 -18.10
N GLU A 109 -0.13 -8.53 -18.69
CA GLU A 109 1.06 -8.05 -17.99
C GLU A 109 0.92 -6.55 -17.62
N ALA A 110 0.39 -5.72 -18.51
CA ALA A 110 0.14 -4.31 -18.25
C ALA A 110 -0.87 -4.10 -17.10
N HIS A 111 -1.94 -4.90 -17.05
CA HIS A 111 -2.92 -4.82 -15.96
C HIS A 111 -2.27 -5.19 -14.61
N PHE A 112 -1.49 -6.27 -14.57
CA PHE A 112 -0.74 -6.66 -13.37
C PHE A 112 0.25 -5.56 -12.93
N TYR A 113 1.03 -4.99 -13.86
CA TYR A 113 1.98 -3.92 -13.53
C TYR A 113 1.32 -2.58 -13.18
N SER A 114 0.07 -2.33 -13.61
CA SER A 114 -0.74 -1.22 -13.09
C SER A 114 -0.97 -1.37 -11.60
N GLY A 115 -1.48 -2.52 -11.17
CA GLY A 115 -1.67 -2.84 -9.75
C GLY A 115 -0.38 -2.79 -8.95
N LEU A 116 0.71 -3.35 -9.50
CA LEU A 116 2.02 -3.38 -8.85
C LEU A 116 2.63 -1.97 -8.71
N SER A 117 2.36 -1.08 -9.67
CA SER A 117 2.78 0.31 -9.59
C SER A 117 2.04 1.06 -8.47
N PHE A 118 0.71 0.89 -8.35
CA PHE A 118 -0.04 1.42 -7.22
C PHE A 118 0.44 0.84 -5.89
N TYR A 119 0.75 -0.46 -5.83
CA TYR A 119 1.28 -1.11 -4.62
C TYR A 119 2.56 -0.42 -4.14
N HIS A 120 3.51 -0.15 -5.03
CA HIS A 120 4.76 0.54 -4.68
C HIS A 120 4.56 1.98 -4.22
N ASN A 121 3.48 2.62 -4.64
CA ASN A 121 3.12 3.99 -4.22
C ASN A 121 2.31 4.02 -2.92
N THR A 122 1.97 2.87 -2.33
CA THR A 122 1.20 2.87 -1.09
C THR A 122 2.00 3.46 0.07
N PRO A 123 1.45 4.44 0.80
CA PRO A 123 2.13 5.09 1.90
C PRO A 123 2.17 4.21 3.17
N GLU A 124 2.83 4.71 4.21
CA GLU A 124 2.75 4.11 5.55
C GLU A 124 1.30 4.11 6.08
N PRO A 125 0.93 3.13 6.96
CA PRO A 125 -0.44 2.99 7.46
C PRO A 125 -1.05 4.24 8.10
N LYS A 126 -0.22 5.12 8.68
CA LYS A 126 -0.66 6.37 9.35
C LYS A 126 -1.18 7.44 8.39
N LEU A 127 -0.79 7.34 7.12
CA LEU A 127 -1.10 8.34 6.10
C LEU A 127 -2.42 8.01 5.38
N ASP A 128 -2.80 8.85 4.43
CA ASP A 128 -3.95 8.58 3.57
C ASP A 128 -3.74 7.31 2.74
N GLN A 129 -4.72 6.42 2.72
CA GLN A 129 -4.63 5.10 2.09
C GLN A 129 -5.33 5.03 0.72
N THR A 130 -5.58 6.16 0.06
CA THR A 130 -6.23 6.19 -1.27
C THR A 130 -5.49 5.31 -2.27
N ALA A 131 -4.15 5.40 -2.33
CA ALA A 131 -3.33 4.57 -3.21
C ALA A 131 -3.43 3.06 -2.87
N THR A 132 -3.59 2.71 -1.58
CA THR A 132 -3.79 1.32 -1.14
C THR A 132 -5.11 0.76 -1.65
N TYR A 133 -6.20 1.53 -1.59
CA TYR A 133 -7.49 1.10 -2.17
C TYR A 133 -7.44 1.02 -3.69
N GLN A 134 -6.70 1.90 -4.36
CA GLN A 134 -6.50 1.80 -5.81
C GLN A 134 -5.75 0.51 -6.17
N ALA A 135 -4.66 0.20 -5.47
CA ALA A 135 -3.91 -1.05 -5.69
C ALA A 135 -4.78 -2.29 -5.48
N LEU A 136 -5.59 -2.32 -4.40
CA LEU A 136 -6.53 -3.41 -4.14
C LEU A 136 -7.53 -3.58 -5.28
N THR A 137 -8.12 -2.49 -5.75
CA THR A 137 -9.10 -2.52 -6.85
C THR A 137 -8.47 -3.04 -8.13
N GLU A 138 -7.26 -2.59 -8.47
CA GLU A 138 -6.55 -3.05 -9.68
C GLU A 138 -6.25 -4.55 -9.62
N PHE A 139 -5.74 -5.07 -8.49
CA PHE A 139 -5.48 -6.50 -8.37
C PHE A 139 -6.76 -7.35 -8.33
N GLN A 140 -7.84 -6.87 -7.73
CA GLN A 140 -9.13 -7.57 -7.75
C GLN A 140 -9.67 -7.66 -9.17
N ASN A 141 -9.68 -6.55 -9.92
CA ASN A 141 -10.08 -6.53 -11.32
C ASN A 141 -9.18 -7.43 -12.17
N PHE A 142 -7.87 -7.43 -11.93
CA PHE A 142 -6.93 -8.32 -12.61
C PHE A 142 -7.27 -9.80 -12.40
N LEU A 143 -7.54 -10.22 -11.15
CA LEU A 143 -7.90 -11.61 -10.83
C LEU A 143 -9.23 -12.03 -11.49
N GLU A 144 -10.19 -11.10 -11.62
CA GLU A 144 -11.46 -11.34 -12.28
C GLU A 144 -11.30 -11.49 -13.79
N GLU A 145 -10.47 -10.63 -14.41
CA GLU A 145 -10.28 -10.62 -15.86
C GLU A 145 -9.37 -11.75 -16.34
N TYR A 146 -8.35 -12.13 -15.55
CA TYR A 146 -7.35 -13.14 -15.88
C TYR A 146 -7.31 -14.31 -14.88
N PRO A 147 -8.39 -15.11 -14.73
CA PRO A 147 -8.49 -16.14 -13.68
C PRO A 147 -7.45 -17.27 -13.79
N ASN A 148 -6.80 -17.42 -14.95
CA ASN A 148 -5.77 -18.44 -15.18
C ASN A 148 -4.36 -17.83 -15.36
N SER A 149 -4.15 -16.59 -14.95
CA SER A 149 -2.86 -15.91 -15.06
C SER A 149 -1.79 -16.55 -14.17
N SER A 150 -0.56 -16.56 -14.66
CA SER A 150 0.60 -16.94 -13.84
C SER A 150 0.92 -15.93 -12.72
N TYR A 151 0.38 -14.71 -12.80
CA TYR A 151 0.53 -13.67 -11.77
C TYR A 151 -0.50 -13.78 -10.63
N ASN A 152 -1.48 -14.70 -10.70
CA ASN A 152 -2.58 -14.75 -9.74
C ASN A 152 -2.12 -15.01 -8.30
N GLU A 153 -1.16 -15.90 -8.09
CA GLU A 153 -0.62 -16.19 -6.75
C GLU A 153 0.06 -14.93 -6.17
N GLU A 154 0.83 -14.22 -6.98
CA GLU A 154 1.49 -12.99 -6.54
C GLU A 154 0.48 -11.87 -6.29
N ALA A 155 -0.51 -11.68 -7.16
CA ALA A 155 -1.56 -10.68 -6.99
C ALA A 155 -2.34 -10.93 -5.68
N GLN A 156 -2.70 -12.19 -5.38
CA GLN A 156 -3.35 -12.55 -4.13
C GLN A 156 -2.48 -12.23 -2.91
N ARG A 157 -1.19 -12.55 -2.94
CA ARG A 157 -0.25 -12.20 -1.87
C ARG A 157 -0.19 -10.69 -1.64
N LEU A 158 -0.11 -9.90 -2.72
CA LEU A 158 -0.08 -8.43 -2.64
C LEU A 158 -1.40 -7.86 -2.10
N ILE A 159 -2.55 -8.46 -2.41
CA ILE A 159 -3.84 -8.11 -1.81
C ILE A 159 -3.80 -8.32 -0.29
N PHE A 160 -3.27 -9.44 0.20
CA PHE A 160 -3.13 -9.67 1.65
C PHE A 160 -2.22 -8.64 2.30
N ASP A 161 -1.07 -8.31 1.70
CA ASP A 161 -0.15 -7.29 2.21
C ASP A 161 -0.83 -5.91 2.32
N LEU A 162 -1.66 -5.55 1.32
CA LEU A 162 -2.43 -4.30 1.32
C LEU A 162 -3.53 -4.31 2.38
N GLN A 163 -4.23 -5.43 2.56
CA GLN A 163 -5.24 -5.58 3.60
C GLN A 163 -4.62 -5.47 5.00
N ASP A 164 -3.47 -6.11 5.23
CA ASP A 164 -2.74 -5.99 6.50
C ASP A 164 -2.32 -4.54 6.79
N LYS A 165 -1.95 -3.77 5.76
CA LYS A 165 -1.66 -2.34 5.89
C LYS A 165 -2.90 -1.54 6.34
N LEU A 166 -4.09 -1.84 5.79
CA LEU A 166 -5.35 -1.21 6.20
C LEU A 166 -5.74 -1.61 7.63
N VAL A 167 -5.56 -2.87 7.98
CA VAL A 167 -5.78 -3.35 9.37
C VAL A 167 -4.87 -2.62 10.34
N GLU A 168 -3.59 -2.44 9.99
CA GLU A 168 -2.64 -1.66 10.80
C GLU A 168 -3.12 -0.22 11.01
N LYS A 169 -3.64 0.43 9.97
CA LYS A 169 -4.24 1.76 10.07
C LYS A 169 -5.39 1.79 11.08
N GLU A 170 -6.32 0.84 10.97
CA GLU A 170 -7.47 0.78 11.89
C GLU A 170 -7.03 0.50 13.34
N TYR A 171 -6.01 -0.34 13.53
CA TYR A 171 -5.43 -0.56 14.86
C TYR A 171 -4.81 0.73 15.44
N LEU A 172 -4.04 1.45 14.63
CA LEU A 172 -3.44 2.72 15.06
C LEU A 172 -4.49 3.77 15.37
N ASN A 173 -5.59 3.82 14.61
CA ASN A 173 -6.73 4.72 14.86
C ASN A 173 -7.43 4.35 16.18
N ALA A 174 -7.77 3.09 16.39
CA ALA A 174 -8.40 2.62 17.62
C ALA A 174 -7.50 2.88 18.84
N LYS A 175 -6.21 2.58 18.70
CA LYS A 175 -5.21 2.83 19.74
C LYS A 175 -5.06 4.32 20.05
N MET A 176 -5.07 5.19 19.05
CA MET A 176 -5.03 6.64 19.23
C MET A 176 -6.23 7.11 20.06
N TYR A 177 -7.45 6.65 19.74
CA TYR A 177 -8.62 6.98 20.55
C TYR A 177 -8.49 6.47 21.98
N TYR A 178 -7.97 5.28 22.19
CA TYR A 178 -7.71 4.74 23.53
C TYR A 178 -6.72 5.61 24.30
N ASP A 179 -5.59 5.97 23.67
CA ASP A 179 -4.52 6.77 24.28
C ASP A 179 -4.99 8.20 24.60
N LEU A 180 -5.91 8.77 23.82
CA LEU A 180 -6.59 10.04 24.13
C LEU A 180 -7.50 9.94 25.37
N GLY A 181 -8.08 8.78 25.61
CA GLY A 181 -8.81 8.46 26.84
C GLY A 181 -9.83 9.52 27.24
N ALA A 182 -9.65 10.13 28.44
CA ALA A 182 -10.53 11.15 29.00
C ALA A 182 -10.28 12.56 28.48
N TYR A 183 -9.46 12.76 27.45
CA TYR A 183 -9.22 14.10 26.92
C TYR A 183 -10.48 14.73 26.33
N PHE A 184 -10.94 15.82 26.93
CA PHE A 184 -12.22 16.48 26.63
C PHE A 184 -12.24 17.25 25.29
N GLY A 185 -11.08 17.61 24.75
CA GLY A 185 -11.00 18.43 23.54
C GLY A 185 -11.70 17.87 22.30
N ASN A 186 -11.92 16.57 22.25
CA ASN A 186 -12.57 15.88 21.14
C ASN A 186 -14.02 15.44 21.39
N CYS A 187 -14.56 15.76 22.59
CA CYS A 187 -15.86 15.26 23.04
C CYS A 187 -16.93 16.36 23.07
N THR A 188 -16.96 17.25 22.08
CA THR A 188 -17.83 18.43 22.03
C THR A 188 -19.33 18.12 22.07
N ASN A 189 -19.76 16.88 21.76
CA ASN A 189 -21.15 16.45 21.71
C ASN A 189 -21.46 15.30 22.70
N GLY A 190 -20.72 15.19 23.80
CA GLY A 190 -20.96 14.14 24.81
C GLY A 190 -20.40 12.77 24.44
N GLY A 191 -19.58 12.66 23.39
CA GLY A 191 -18.86 11.45 23.03
C GLY A 191 -17.70 11.15 23.98
N SER A 192 -17.15 9.94 23.86
CA SER A 192 -15.96 9.50 24.60
C SER A 192 -14.94 8.89 23.63
N ASN A 193 -13.66 9.22 23.81
CA ASN A 193 -12.59 8.60 23.03
C ASN A 193 -12.54 7.08 23.23
N TYR A 194 -12.85 6.57 24.45
CA TYR A 194 -12.97 5.13 24.68
C TYR A 194 -14.10 4.51 23.86
N GLN A 195 -15.26 5.21 23.74
CA GLN A 195 -16.34 4.73 22.88
C GLN A 195 -15.93 4.73 21.41
N ALA A 196 -15.23 5.76 20.94
CA ALA A 196 -14.69 5.78 19.59
C ALA A 196 -13.68 4.64 19.35
N CYS A 197 -12.80 4.35 20.32
CA CYS A 197 -11.90 3.21 20.26
C CYS A 197 -12.66 1.89 20.10
N ILE A 198 -13.71 1.65 20.94
CA ILE A 198 -14.50 0.43 20.89
C ILE A 198 -15.14 0.26 19.52
N VAL A 199 -15.79 1.29 19.00
CA VAL A 199 -16.48 1.24 17.70
C VAL A 199 -15.47 1.00 16.55
N THR A 200 -14.34 1.73 16.54
CA THR A 200 -13.30 1.55 15.52
C THR A 200 -12.74 0.13 15.54
N ALA A 201 -12.42 -0.40 16.72
CA ALA A 201 -11.89 -1.76 16.86
C ALA A 201 -12.92 -2.84 16.48
N GLN A 202 -14.19 -2.67 16.83
CA GLN A 202 -15.28 -3.59 16.45
C GLN A 202 -15.50 -3.61 14.93
N ASN A 203 -15.52 -2.44 14.29
CA ASN A 203 -15.61 -2.35 12.84
C ASN A 203 -14.42 -3.05 12.16
N ALA A 204 -13.20 -2.83 12.64
CA ALA A 204 -12.02 -3.48 12.09
C ALA A 204 -12.08 -5.02 12.22
N ILE A 205 -12.57 -5.57 13.33
CA ILE A 205 -12.79 -7.02 13.49
C ILE A 205 -13.84 -7.54 12.51
N SER A 206 -14.87 -6.76 12.23
CA SER A 206 -15.95 -7.12 11.29
C SER A 206 -15.48 -7.06 9.85
N ASP A 207 -14.75 -6.01 9.48
CA ASP A 207 -14.31 -5.76 8.10
C ASP A 207 -13.15 -6.69 7.71
N TYR A 208 -12.31 -7.09 8.69
CA TYR A 208 -11.13 -7.95 8.50
C TYR A 208 -11.17 -9.21 9.37
N PRO A 209 -12.13 -10.14 9.16
CA PRO A 209 -12.38 -11.26 10.05
C PRO A 209 -11.22 -12.27 10.16
N PHE A 210 -10.30 -12.27 9.20
CA PHE A 210 -9.15 -13.18 9.16
C PHE A 210 -7.83 -12.50 9.54
N SER A 211 -7.88 -11.26 10.03
CA SER A 211 -6.68 -10.52 10.40
C SER A 211 -5.97 -11.16 11.61
N SER A 212 -4.64 -11.19 11.56
CA SER A 212 -3.80 -11.61 12.68
C SER A 212 -3.89 -10.67 13.90
N ARG A 213 -4.41 -9.44 13.71
CA ARG A 213 -4.58 -8.45 14.78
C ARG A 213 -5.91 -8.52 15.53
N ARG A 214 -6.75 -9.52 15.26
CA ARG A 214 -8.06 -9.66 15.97
C ARG A 214 -7.90 -9.68 17.49
N GLU A 215 -6.92 -10.43 18.00
CA GLU A 215 -6.61 -10.48 19.42
C GLU A 215 -6.18 -9.12 20.00
N ASP A 216 -5.37 -8.35 19.26
CA ASP A 216 -4.94 -7.01 19.66
C ASP A 216 -6.13 -6.03 19.72
N PHE A 217 -7.07 -6.12 18.79
CA PHE A 217 -8.32 -5.35 18.85
C PHE A 217 -9.21 -5.77 20.02
N ALA A 218 -9.38 -7.07 20.23
CA ALA A 218 -10.23 -7.60 21.29
C ALA A 218 -9.75 -7.15 22.68
N ILE A 219 -8.45 -7.27 22.96
CA ILE A 219 -7.91 -6.75 24.25
C ILE A 219 -8.02 -5.23 24.35
N LEU A 220 -7.91 -4.49 23.24
CA LEU A 220 -8.06 -3.05 23.22
C LEU A 220 -9.52 -2.63 23.53
N ILE A 221 -10.51 -3.36 23.01
CA ILE A 221 -11.94 -3.18 23.32
C ILE A 221 -12.19 -3.41 24.82
N LEU A 222 -11.67 -4.50 25.38
CA LEU A 222 -11.81 -4.80 26.81
C LEU A 222 -11.22 -3.69 27.67
N LYS A 223 -10.01 -3.21 27.36
CA LYS A 223 -9.38 -2.08 28.04
C LYS A 223 -10.24 -0.81 27.95
N ALA A 224 -10.71 -0.48 26.77
CA ALA A 224 -11.50 0.72 26.54
C ALA A 224 -12.85 0.67 27.28
N LYS A 225 -13.52 -0.48 27.33
CA LYS A 225 -14.76 -0.67 28.11
C LYS A 225 -14.49 -0.53 29.62
N PHE A 226 -13.40 -1.13 30.12
CA PHE A 226 -13.03 -1.03 31.52
C PHE A 226 -12.72 0.42 31.93
N ASP A 227 -11.89 1.13 31.14
CA ASP A 227 -11.51 2.53 31.45
C ASP A 227 -12.69 3.49 31.27
N LEU A 228 -13.59 3.22 30.32
CA LEU A 228 -14.84 3.94 30.15
C LEU A 228 -15.74 3.79 31.40
N ALA A 229 -15.81 2.59 31.99
CA ALA A 229 -16.54 2.36 33.23
C ALA A 229 -15.92 3.14 34.39
N ALA A 230 -14.61 3.05 34.56
CA ALA A 230 -13.85 3.71 35.63
C ALA A 230 -14.00 5.24 35.63
N GLN A 231 -14.16 5.84 34.45
CA GLN A 231 -14.27 7.30 34.27
C GLN A 231 -15.72 7.78 34.13
N SER A 232 -16.69 6.89 34.34
CA SER A 232 -18.09 7.23 34.23
C SER A 232 -18.62 7.87 35.52
N VAL A 233 -19.73 8.62 35.38
CA VAL A 233 -20.51 9.05 36.52
C VAL A 233 -21.06 7.83 37.28
N GLN A 234 -21.24 7.96 38.59
CA GLN A 234 -21.58 6.84 39.49
C GLN A 234 -22.79 6.05 39.03
N GLU A 235 -23.79 6.74 38.51
CA GLU A 235 -25.04 6.13 38.05
C GLU A 235 -24.88 5.19 36.83
N LYS A 236 -23.77 5.31 36.09
CA LYS A 236 -23.46 4.49 34.91
C LYS A 236 -22.31 3.50 35.12
N GLN A 237 -21.63 3.58 36.27
CA GLN A 237 -20.45 2.74 36.50
C GLN A 237 -20.80 1.25 36.55
N GLU A 238 -21.84 0.89 37.29
CA GLU A 238 -22.25 -0.51 37.44
C GLU A 238 -22.60 -1.17 36.10
N GLU A 239 -23.46 -0.52 35.28
CA GLU A 239 -23.80 -1.00 33.94
C GLU A 239 -22.56 -1.17 33.06
N ARG A 240 -21.65 -0.21 33.08
CA ARG A 240 -20.46 -0.23 32.24
C ARG A 240 -19.42 -1.25 32.68
N TYR A 241 -19.29 -1.50 34.01
CA TYR A 241 -18.47 -2.58 34.51
C TYR A 241 -19.06 -3.95 34.15
N HIS A 242 -20.38 -4.12 34.13
CA HIS A 242 -21.02 -5.32 33.60
C HIS A 242 -20.62 -5.54 32.12
N ASN A 243 -20.72 -4.50 31.29
CA ASN A 243 -20.28 -4.58 29.88
C ASN A 243 -18.80 -4.94 29.71
N ALA A 244 -17.93 -4.51 30.63
CA ALA A 244 -16.51 -4.89 30.62
C ALA A 244 -16.29 -6.35 31.07
N ILE A 245 -17.10 -6.85 32.02
CA ILE A 245 -17.11 -8.25 32.46
C ILE A 245 -17.57 -9.17 31.32
N ASP A 246 -18.65 -8.80 30.62
CA ASP A 246 -19.12 -9.57 29.47
C ASP A 246 -18.08 -9.66 28.37
N GLU A 247 -17.39 -8.54 28.09
CA GLU A 247 -16.27 -8.52 27.13
C GLU A 247 -15.11 -9.40 27.57
N TYR A 248 -14.79 -9.42 28.89
CA TYR A 248 -13.76 -10.32 29.42
C TYR A 248 -14.12 -11.79 29.16
N TYR A 249 -15.35 -12.22 29.40
CA TYR A 249 -15.76 -13.59 29.12
C TYR A 249 -15.71 -13.91 27.63
N GLY A 250 -16.12 -12.97 26.77
CA GLY A 250 -15.97 -13.09 25.32
C GLY A 250 -14.50 -13.27 24.92
N PHE A 251 -13.60 -12.43 25.45
CA PHE A 251 -12.16 -12.51 25.21
C PHE A 251 -11.57 -13.86 25.66
N CYS A 252 -11.94 -14.36 26.87
CA CYS A 252 -11.46 -15.65 27.36
C CYS A 252 -11.91 -16.82 26.50
N ASN A 253 -13.15 -16.77 25.97
CA ASN A 253 -13.69 -17.82 25.10
C ASN A 253 -13.01 -17.83 23.73
N GLU A 254 -12.73 -16.66 23.14
CA GLU A 254 -12.12 -16.57 21.82
C GLU A 254 -10.60 -16.77 21.85
N TYR A 255 -9.93 -16.33 22.94
CA TYR A 255 -8.47 -16.35 23.06
C TYR A 255 -8.00 -17.00 24.40
N PRO A 256 -8.27 -18.28 24.65
CA PRO A 256 -8.00 -18.90 25.97
C PRO A 256 -6.50 -18.95 26.31
N GLU A 257 -5.61 -18.97 25.30
CA GLU A 257 -4.15 -18.99 25.47
C GLU A 257 -3.48 -17.63 25.21
N SER A 258 -4.25 -16.54 25.28
CA SER A 258 -3.76 -15.19 25.01
C SER A 258 -2.65 -14.78 25.96
N LYS A 259 -1.61 -14.15 25.40
CA LYS A 259 -0.57 -13.45 26.17
C LYS A 259 -1.12 -12.32 27.04
N PHE A 260 -2.31 -11.80 26.70
CA PHE A 260 -2.97 -10.73 27.43
C PHE A 260 -3.88 -11.23 28.57
N MET A 261 -4.03 -12.55 28.74
CA MET A 261 -4.89 -13.14 29.77
C MET A 261 -4.62 -12.61 31.20
N PRO A 262 -3.35 -12.46 31.65
CA PRO A 262 -3.10 -11.90 32.98
C PRO A 262 -3.65 -10.46 33.14
N GLN A 263 -3.54 -9.63 32.09
CA GLN A 263 -4.06 -8.26 32.07
C GLN A 263 -5.59 -8.26 32.05
N ALA A 264 -6.20 -9.08 31.20
CA ALA A 264 -7.66 -9.24 31.12
C ALA A 264 -8.25 -9.65 32.47
N LYS A 265 -7.65 -10.65 33.11
CA LYS A 265 -8.07 -11.13 34.45
C LYS A 265 -7.95 -10.05 35.52
N ALA A 266 -6.86 -9.27 35.50
CA ALA A 266 -6.69 -8.17 36.48
C ALA A 266 -7.78 -7.08 36.33
N MET A 267 -8.22 -6.79 35.12
CA MET A 267 -9.35 -5.87 34.87
C MET A 267 -10.68 -6.47 35.34
N TYR A 268 -10.93 -7.74 35.06
CA TYR A 268 -12.11 -8.46 35.53
C TYR A 268 -12.21 -8.44 37.06
N GLU A 269 -11.15 -8.79 37.79
CA GLU A 269 -11.13 -8.80 39.26
C GLU A 269 -11.37 -7.40 39.87
N LYS A 270 -10.96 -6.36 39.16
CA LYS A 270 -11.27 -4.98 39.57
C LYS A 270 -12.73 -4.63 39.27
N ALA A 271 -13.23 -4.93 38.06
CA ALA A 271 -14.60 -4.64 37.66
C ALA A 271 -15.63 -5.32 38.58
N LYS A 272 -15.38 -6.58 38.92
CA LYS A 272 -16.23 -7.38 39.80
C LYS A 272 -16.53 -6.71 41.14
N ARG A 273 -15.58 -5.99 41.73
CA ARG A 273 -15.76 -5.28 43.01
C ARG A 273 -16.78 -4.12 42.95
N TYR A 274 -17.05 -3.60 41.75
CA TYR A 274 -18.02 -2.50 41.54
C TYR A 274 -19.43 -3.00 41.24
N VAL A 275 -19.56 -4.30 40.96
CA VAL A 275 -20.82 -4.95 40.59
C VAL A 275 -21.40 -5.82 41.71
N GLU A 276 -20.52 -6.32 42.64
CA GLU A 276 -20.91 -7.19 43.75
C GLU A 276 -21.16 -6.42 45.07
N ASN A 277 -20.98 -5.07 45.07
CA ASN A 277 -21.31 -4.20 46.22
C ASN A 277 -22.59 -3.43 45.98
#